data_09c325ec13a659294486655e57ece4d7
#
_entry.id   09c325ec13a659294486655e57ece4d7
#
_cell.length_a   1.000
_cell.length_b   1.000
_cell.length_c   1.000
_cell.angle_alpha   90.00
_cell.angle_beta   90.00
_cell.angle_gamma   90.00
#
_symmetry.space_group_name_H-M   'P 1'
#
loop_
_entity.id
_entity.type
_entity.pdbx_description
1 polymer ?
#
loop_
_entity_poly.entity_id
_entity_poly.type
_entity_poly.pdbx_seq_one_letter_code
_entity_poly.pdbx_strand_id
1 'polypeptide(L)'
;VTVTTTDAQGIYQMRVKRNAPFVFVSVPAEYEIPVENGMPKIYKKIAMGDNDVVQRSFKLERTGKKERFTLLALADVQIGRDDEVTMLDEEVLPLLIPYVQQELEAPVYGISLGDLVWDNMPFHSVYKEQIRKIGVPVFQVIGNHDHNKAITVDADADASFEAAFGPTYYSYNIGDCHFIVLDDVLYPGSSSYTADITDEQMAWLEQDL
;
A
#
# COMPACT_ATOMS: atom_id res chain seq x y z
N VAL A 1 -10.97 -12.59 -6.78
CA VAL A 1 -9.58 -12.65 -6.33
C VAL A 1 -9.21 -14.09 -6.05
N THR A 2 -7.96 -14.45 -6.28
CA THR A 2 -7.46 -15.80 -6.02
C THR A 2 -6.34 -15.72 -5.01
N VAL A 3 -6.44 -16.51 -3.95
CA VAL A 3 -5.39 -16.69 -2.94
C VAL A 3 -4.73 -18.05 -3.15
N THR A 4 -3.45 -18.15 -2.93
CA THR A 4 -2.69 -19.40 -2.96
C THR A 4 -1.52 -19.33 -1.99
N THR A 5 -0.99 -20.47 -1.61
CA THR A 5 0.22 -20.58 -0.78
C THR A 5 1.37 -21.18 -1.60
N THR A 6 2.60 -20.88 -1.19
CA THR A 6 3.78 -21.52 -1.77
C THR A 6 3.92 -22.97 -1.28
N ASP A 7 4.47 -23.82 -2.15
CA ASP A 7 4.90 -25.17 -1.76
C ASP A 7 6.23 -25.15 -0.97
N ALA A 8 6.74 -26.32 -0.63
CA ALA A 8 8.00 -26.49 0.13
C ALA A 8 9.26 -25.96 -0.63
N GLN A 9 9.16 -25.72 -1.92
CA GLN A 9 10.21 -25.14 -2.77
C GLN A 9 10.04 -23.63 -2.94
N GLY A 10 9.00 -23.03 -2.36
CA GLY A 10 8.65 -21.63 -2.49
C GLY A 10 7.97 -21.29 -3.82
N ILE A 11 7.44 -22.29 -4.53
CA ILE A 11 6.73 -22.09 -5.78
C ILE A 11 5.25 -21.93 -5.53
N TYR A 12 4.63 -20.97 -6.19
CA TYR A 12 3.18 -20.79 -6.22
C TYR A 12 2.65 -20.77 -7.65
N GLN A 13 1.40 -21.16 -7.80
CA GLN A 13 0.66 -21.07 -9.05
C GLN A 13 -0.77 -20.65 -8.76
N MET A 14 -1.27 -19.68 -9.52
CA MET A 14 -2.64 -19.20 -9.38
C MET A 14 -3.23 -18.86 -10.75
N ARG A 15 -4.54 -18.95 -10.84
CA ARG A 15 -5.30 -18.46 -11.99
C ARG A 15 -5.85 -17.08 -11.64
N VAL A 16 -5.62 -16.10 -12.51
CA VAL A 16 -6.06 -14.73 -12.31
C VAL A 16 -6.88 -14.25 -13.50
N LYS A 17 -7.71 -13.25 -13.30
CA LYS A 17 -8.36 -12.53 -14.39
C LYS A 17 -7.29 -11.91 -15.30
N ARG A 18 -7.52 -11.84 -16.61
CA ARG A 18 -6.55 -11.28 -17.57
C ARG A 18 -6.22 -9.80 -17.28
N ASN A 19 -7.16 -9.07 -16.74
CA ASN A 19 -7.02 -7.68 -16.34
C ASN A 19 -6.59 -7.46 -14.89
N ALA A 20 -6.22 -8.52 -14.16
CA ALA A 20 -5.73 -8.37 -12.80
C ALA A 20 -4.45 -7.52 -12.80
N PRO A 21 -4.42 -6.37 -12.09
CA PRO A 21 -3.29 -5.44 -12.17
C PRO A 21 -2.07 -5.91 -11.39
N PHE A 22 -2.29 -6.61 -10.27
CA PHE A 22 -1.23 -6.97 -9.33
C PHE A 22 -1.32 -8.41 -8.84
N VAL A 23 -0.16 -8.92 -8.42
CA VAL A 23 -0.02 -10.00 -7.45
C VAL A 23 0.76 -9.45 -6.26
N PHE A 24 0.34 -9.77 -5.05
CA PHE A 24 1.04 -9.39 -3.83
C PHE A 24 1.30 -10.60 -2.94
N VAL A 25 2.23 -10.46 -2.03
CA VAL A 25 2.55 -11.45 -1.01
C VAL A 25 2.17 -10.91 0.37
N SER A 26 1.33 -11.64 1.08
CA SER A 26 1.14 -11.42 2.51
C SER A 26 2.40 -11.91 3.22
N VAL A 27 3.29 -10.98 3.58
CA VAL A 27 4.62 -11.30 4.11
C VAL A 27 4.46 -12.04 5.44
N PRO A 28 5.03 -13.27 5.59
CA PRO A 28 4.91 -13.99 6.85
C PRO A 28 5.69 -13.31 8.00
N ALA A 29 5.24 -13.50 9.23
CA ALA A 29 5.74 -12.81 10.42
C ALA A 29 7.25 -12.98 10.68
N GLU A 30 7.86 -14.06 10.18
CA GLU A 30 9.29 -14.34 10.34
C GLU A 30 10.17 -13.68 9.28
N TYR A 31 9.57 -12.99 8.32
CA TYR A 31 10.29 -12.35 7.23
C TYR A 31 10.27 -10.83 7.36
N GLU A 32 11.30 -10.20 6.86
CA GLU A 32 11.36 -8.73 6.78
C GLU A 32 10.43 -8.22 5.68
N ILE A 33 9.81 -7.07 5.91
CA ILE A 33 9.04 -6.38 4.89
C ILE A 33 10.00 -5.94 3.78
N PRO A 34 9.85 -6.42 2.54
CA PRO A 34 10.72 -5.98 1.45
C PRO A 34 10.48 -4.51 1.12
N VAL A 35 11.55 -3.76 0.97
CA VAL A 35 11.55 -2.32 0.72
C VAL A 35 12.25 -2.03 -0.60
N GLU A 36 11.67 -1.17 -1.42
CA GLU A 36 12.27 -0.61 -2.61
C GLU A 36 12.12 0.92 -2.60
N ASN A 37 13.25 1.63 -2.68
CA ASN A 37 13.26 3.10 -2.60
C ASN A 37 12.52 3.66 -1.38
N GLY A 38 12.69 3.05 -0.21
CA GLY A 38 12.08 3.50 1.03
C GLY A 38 10.60 3.12 1.23
N MET A 39 10.00 2.44 0.27
CA MET A 39 8.59 2.04 0.33
C MET A 39 8.43 0.52 0.42
N PRO A 40 7.42 -0.01 1.15
CA PRO A 40 7.09 -1.42 1.12
C PRO A 40 6.87 -1.92 -0.31
N LYS A 41 7.49 -3.05 -0.66
CA LYS A 41 7.39 -3.64 -2.00
C LYS A 41 6.90 -5.08 -1.94
N ILE A 42 5.69 -5.25 -1.47
CA ILE A 42 5.02 -6.54 -1.31
C ILE A 42 4.25 -6.99 -2.56
N TYR A 43 4.22 -6.19 -3.62
CA TYR A 43 3.42 -6.44 -4.83
C TYR A 43 4.26 -6.37 -6.11
N LYS A 44 3.73 -6.96 -7.18
CA LYS A 44 4.26 -6.85 -8.55
C LYS A 44 3.12 -6.69 -9.54
N LYS A 45 3.32 -5.85 -10.56
CA LYS A 45 2.35 -5.70 -11.65
C LYS A 45 2.27 -6.99 -12.49
N ILE A 46 1.05 -7.39 -12.83
CA ILE A 46 0.78 -8.48 -13.77
C ILE A 46 0.51 -7.82 -15.13
N ALA A 47 1.48 -7.84 -16.01
CA ALA A 47 1.29 -7.41 -17.40
C ALA A 47 1.26 -8.67 -18.26
N MET A 48 0.07 -9.20 -18.54
CA MET A 48 -0.08 -10.44 -19.29
C MET A 48 0.19 -10.25 -20.79
N GLY A 49 -0.21 -9.11 -21.37
CA GLY A 49 -0.12 -8.91 -22.80
C GLY A 49 -0.84 -10.05 -23.55
N ASP A 50 -0.15 -10.64 -24.54
CA ASP A 50 -0.64 -11.80 -25.29
C ASP A 50 -0.25 -13.15 -24.66
N ASN A 51 0.44 -13.15 -23.50
CA ASN A 51 0.86 -14.38 -22.83
C ASN A 51 -0.25 -14.93 -21.95
N ASP A 52 -0.37 -16.26 -21.90
CA ASP A 52 -1.27 -16.97 -21.00
C ASP A 52 -0.65 -17.27 -19.63
N VAL A 53 0.67 -17.13 -19.52
CA VAL A 53 1.43 -17.38 -18.28
C VAL A 53 2.43 -16.25 -18.05
N VAL A 54 2.44 -15.72 -16.84
CA VAL A 54 3.37 -14.68 -16.41
C VAL A 54 4.04 -15.12 -15.12
N GLN A 55 5.37 -15.06 -15.08
CA GLN A 55 6.14 -15.37 -13.89
C GLN A 55 6.40 -14.12 -13.06
N ARG A 56 6.15 -14.21 -11.75
CA ARG A 56 6.50 -13.19 -10.76
C ARG A 56 7.13 -13.85 -9.54
N SER A 57 8.23 -13.30 -9.04
CA SER A 57 8.96 -13.85 -7.89
C SER A 57 9.09 -12.76 -6.83
N PHE A 58 8.99 -13.15 -5.57
CA PHE A 58 9.26 -12.30 -4.42
C PHE A 58 10.50 -12.81 -3.70
N LYS A 59 11.41 -11.91 -3.36
CA LYS A 59 12.56 -12.23 -2.52
C LYS A 59 12.22 -11.75 -1.10
N LEU A 60 12.10 -12.70 -0.18
CA LEU A 60 11.87 -12.44 1.22
C LEU A 60 13.10 -12.84 2.03
N GLU A 61 13.48 -12.04 3.00
CA GLU A 61 14.57 -12.30 3.92
C GLU A 61 14.03 -12.74 5.27
N ARG A 62 14.43 -13.92 5.73
CA ARG A 62 13.99 -14.44 7.02
C ARG A 62 14.87 -13.87 8.13
N THR A 63 14.28 -13.04 8.98
CA THR A 63 14.95 -12.37 10.11
C THR A 63 14.46 -12.84 11.48
N GLY A 64 13.45 -13.73 11.49
CA GLY A 64 12.75 -14.15 12.69
C GLY A 64 11.57 -13.22 13.03
N LYS A 65 10.65 -13.74 13.81
CA LYS A 65 9.44 -13.04 14.24
C LYS A 65 9.80 -11.85 15.13
N LYS A 66 9.21 -10.70 14.87
CA LYS A 66 9.35 -9.51 15.72
C LYS A 66 8.42 -9.67 16.94
N GLU A 67 8.99 -9.70 18.13
CA GLU A 67 8.21 -9.77 19.37
C GLU A 67 7.60 -8.41 19.75
N ARG A 68 8.24 -7.34 19.30
CA ARG A 68 7.83 -5.94 19.55
C ARG A 68 8.09 -5.11 18.30
N PHE A 69 7.24 -4.15 18.08
CA PHE A 69 7.40 -3.13 17.04
C PHE A 69 6.60 -1.88 17.40
N THR A 70 6.95 -0.77 16.79
CA THR A 70 6.19 0.48 16.88
C THR A 70 5.48 0.72 15.55
N LEU A 71 4.19 1.07 15.59
CA LEU A 71 3.42 1.49 14.43
C LEU A 71 3.24 3.01 14.47
N LEU A 72 3.79 3.69 13.45
CA LEU A 72 3.58 5.10 13.20
C LEU A 72 2.36 5.26 12.30
N ALA A 73 1.26 5.79 12.82
CA ALA A 73 0.06 6.07 12.05
C ALA A 73 0.05 7.55 11.62
N LEU A 74 -0.03 7.80 10.32
CA LEU A 74 -0.15 9.12 9.71
C LEU A 74 -1.53 9.22 9.06
N ALA A 75 -2.32 10.21 9.42
CA ALA A 75 -3.65 10.42 8.84
C ALA A 75 -3.69 11.76 8.10
N ASP A 76 -4.40 11.77 6.97
CA ASP A 76 -4.81 12.98 6.27
C ASP A 76 -3.66 13.97 5.99
N VAL A 77 -2.58 13.51 5.37
CA VAL A 77 -1.44 14.39 5.01
C VAL A 77 -1.85 15.42 3.97
N GLN A 78 -2.68 15.03 3.02
CA GLN A 78 -3.47 15.87 2.11
C GLN A 78 -2.68 16.95 1.35
N ILE A 79 -1.48 16.64 0.86
CA ILE A 79 -0.75 17.61 0.03
C ILE A 79 -1.35 17.70 -1.38
N GLY A 80 -1.55 18.92 -1.86
CA GLY A 80 -2.08 19.19 -3.20
C GLY A 80 -1.44 20.40 -3.87
N ARG A 81 -0.55 21.13 -3.15
CA ARG A 81 0.12 22.34 -3.59
C ARG A 81 1.58 22.38 -3.11
N ASP A 82 2.40 23.17 -3.77
CA ASP A 82 3.83 23.27 -3.47
C ASP A 82 4.12 23.86 -2.08
N ASP A 83 3.28 24.78 -1.59
CA ASP A 83 3.43 25.35 -0.24
C ASP A 83 3.17 24.31 0.86
N GLU A 84 2.24 23.38 0.64
CA GLU A 84 1.98 22.27 1.55
C GLU A 84 3.12 21.25 1.55
N VAL A 85 3.73 21.00 0.40
CA VAL A 85 4.95 20.18 0.30
C VAL A 85 6.10 20.84 1.06
N THR A 86 6.26 22.15 0.91
CA THR A 86 7.30 22.91 1.64
C THR A 86 7.07 22.82 3.16
N MET A 87 5.84 22.97 3.63
CA MET A 87 5.51 22.83 5.05
C MET A 87 5.80 21.41 5.56
N LEU A 88 5.42 20.38 4.79
CA LEU A 88 5.72 18.99 5.13
C LEU A 88 7.23 18.75 5.23
N ASP A 89 8.01 19.25 4.26
CA ASP A 89 9.46 19.03 4.17
C ASP A 89 10.27 19.86 5.18
N GLU A 90 9.88 21.10 5.43
CA GLU A 90 10.66 22.02 6.23
C GLU A 90 10.19 22.13 7.70
N GLU A 91 8.93 21.79 7.98
CA GLU A 91 8.38 21.94 9.34
C GLU A 91 8.03 20.61 9.99
N VAL A 92 7.42 19.66 9.25
CA VAL A 92 6.93 18.39 9.83
C VAL A 92 8.03 17.33 9.86
N LEU A 93 8.63 17.03 8.71
CA LEU A 93 9.63 15.96 8.59
C LEU A 93 10.88 16.20 9.45
N PRO A 94 11.41 17.42 9.63
CA PRO A 94 12.55 17.67 10.52
C PRO A 94 12.26 17.35 11.99
N LEU A 95 11.01 17.36 12.41
CA LEU A 95 10.60 16.93 13.74
C LEU A 95 10.33 15.44 13.81
N LEU A 96 9.67 14.89 12.79
CA LEU A 96 9.25 13.50 12.76
C LEU A 96 10.42 12.53 12.58
N ILE A 97 11.35 12.83 11.68
CA ILE A 97 12.48 11.93 11.36
C ILE A 97 13.36 11.65 12.59
N PRO A 98 13.86 12.66 13.33
CA PRO A 98 14.64 12.40 14.54
C PRO A 98 13.84 11.64 15.60
N TYR A 99 12.55 11.96 15.77
CA TYR A 99 11.69 11.25 16.71
C TYR A 99 11.60 9.76 16.37
N VAL A 100 11.31 9.41 15.12
CA VAL A 100 11.23 8.03 14.64
C VAL A 100 12.55 7.28 14.81
N GLN A 101 13.69 7.95 14.56
CA GLN A 101 14.99 7.30 14.54
C GLN A 101 15.67 7.21 15.92
N GLN A 102 15.32 8.06 16.87
CA GLN A 102 16.04 8.20 18.14
C GLN A 102 15.20 7.92 19.36
N GLU A 103 13.89 8.19 19.31
CA GLU A 103 13.02 8.09 20.48
C GLU A 103 12.16 6.82 20.48
N LEU A 104 11.95 6.20 19.32
CA LEU A 104 11.13 4.99 19.23
C LEU A 104 11.98 3.73 19.38
N GLU A 105 11.57 2.89 20.31
CA GLU A 105 12.18 1.57 20.51
C GLU A 105 11.64 0.54 19.53
N ALA A 106 12.43 -0.51 19.24
CA ALA A 106 12.13 -1.64 18.37
C ALA A 106 12.01 -1.26 16.88
N PRO A 107 11.80 -2.20 15.96
CA PRO A 107 11.55 -1.86 14.56
C PRO A 107 10.32 -0.98 14.44
N VAL A 108 10.41 0.07 13.62
CA VAL A 108 9.31 1.00 13.36
C VAL A 108 8.77 0.75 11.97
N TYR A 109 7.45 0.65 11.87
CA TYR A 109 6.72 0.57 10.61
C TYR A 109 5.69 1.70 10.58
N GLY A 110 5.46 2.28 9.43
CA GLY A 110 4.46 3.32 9.24
C GLY A 110 3.25 2.81 8.46
N ILE A 111 2.13 3.49 8.67
CA ILE A 111 0.94 3.38 7.84
C ILE A 111 0.32 4.76 7.66
N SER A 112 0.03 5.13 6.42
CA SER A 112 -0.75 6.33 6.09
C SER A 112 -2.20 5.92 5.85
N LEU A 113 -3.11 6.53 6.58
CA LEU A 113 -4.51 6.12 6.70
C LEU A 113 -5.44 6.82 5.70
N GLY A 114 -4.98 6.96 4.45
CA GLY A 114 -5.74 7.59 3.38
C GLY A 114 -5.52 9.11 3.30
N ASP A 115 -6.12 9.69 2.27
CA ASP A 115 -6.04 11.12 1.94
C ASP A 115 -4.60 11.62 1.91
N LEU A 116 -3.78 10.96 1.09
CA LEU A 116 -2.37 11.28 0.94
C LEU A 116 -2.18 12.61 0.21
N VAL A 117 -3.07 12.85 -0.76
CA VAL A 117 -3.13 14.08 -1.56
C VAL A 117 -4.52 14.71 -1.46
N TRP A 118 -4.64 15.99 -1.85
CA TRP A 118 -5.90 16.71 -1.91
C TRP A 118 -6.36 16.86 -3.35
N ASP A 119 -7.08 15.86 -3.90
CA ASP A 119 -7.65 15.86 -5.26
C ASP A 119 -6.64 16.17 -6.39
N ASN A 120 -5.35 16.06 -6.13
CA ASN A 120 -4.29 16.39 -7.08
C ASN A 120 -3.39 15.17 -7.36
N MET A 121 -3.83 14.33 -8.27
CA MET A 121 -3.22 13.01 -8.57
C MET A 121 -1.70 13.07 -8.89
N PRO A 122 -1.17 14.06 -9.61
CA PRO A 122 0.28 14.21 -9.79
C PRO A 122 1.08 14.28 -8.49
N PHE A 123 0.47 14.71 -7.37
CA PHE A 123 1.14 14.81 -6.07
C PHE A 123 1.35 13.45 -5.38
N HIS A 124 0.77 12.36 -5.83
CA HIS A 124 1.11 11.02 -5.32
C HIS A 124 2.61 10.72 -5.42
N SER A 125 3.25 11.11 -6.53
CA SER A 125 4.70 10.95 -6.69
C SER A 125 5.48 11.88 -5.76
N VAL A 126 5.01 13.11 -5.55
CA VAL A 126 5.62 14.09 -4.64
C VAL A 126 5.50 13.60 -3.20
N TYR A 127 4.30 13.19 -2.78
CA TYR A 127 4.05 12.60 -1.47
C TYR A 127 5.00 11.44 -1.19
N LYS A 128 5.12 10.51 -2.13
CA LYS A 128 6.02 9.36 -2.03
C LYS A 128 7.46 9.77 -1.75
N GLU A 129 7.96 10.81 -2.45
CA GLU A 129 9.31 11.33 -2.24
C GLU A 129 9.49 11.95 -0.84
N GLN A 130 8.45 12.55 -0.27
CA GLN A 130 8.50 13.10 1.07
C GLN A 130 8.46 11.99 2.14
N ILE A 131 7.50 11.10 2.07
CA ILE A 131 7.30 10.06 3.10
C ILE A 131 8.50 9.10 3.21
N ARG A 132 9.14 8.75 2.11
CA ARG A 132 10.33 7.88 2.17
C ARG A 132 11.50 8.47 2.98
N LYS A 133 11.54 9.81 3.20
CA LYS A 133 12.56 10.48 4.01
C LYS A 133 12.48 10.08 5.48
N ILE A 134 11.34 9.59 5.95
CA ILE A 134 11.16 9.09 7.32
C ILE A 134 12.13 7.92 7.61
N GLY A 135 12.49 7.15 6.57
CA GLY A 135 13.52 6.12 6.66
C GLY A 135 13.03 4.78 7.22
N VAL A 136 11.70 4.61 7.38
CA VAL A 136 11.06 3.34 7.75
C VAL A 136 10.04 2.94 6.68
N PRO A 137 9.68 1.65 6.55
CA PRO A 137 8.63 1.22 5.64
C PRO A 137 7.30 1.84 6.05
N VAL A 138 6.66 2.64 5.18
CA VAL A 138 5.34 3.23 5.40
C VAL A 138 4.36 2.64 4.39
N PHE A 139 3.38 1.89 4.87
CA PHE A 139 2.29 1.36 4.07
C PHE A 139 1.27 2.45 3.74
N GLN A 140 0.61 2.32 2.60
CA GLN A 140 -0.33 3.34 2.12
C GLN A 140 -1.74 2.78 2.04
N VAL A 141 -2.69 3.47 2.62
CA VAL A 141 -4.13 3.26 2.44
C VAL A 141 -4.63 4.32 1.47
N ILE A 142 -5.56 3.98 0.60
CA ILE A 142 -6.22 4.95 -0.27
C ILE A 142 -7.33 5.66 0.50
N GLY A 143 -7.51 6.96 0.27
CA GLY A 143 -8.62 7.75 0.80
C GLY A 143 -9.43 8.38 -0.33
N ASN A 144 -10.50 9.09 0.03
CA ASN A 144 -11.40 9.67 -0.96
C ASN A 144 -10.77 10.80 -1.80
N HIS A 145 -9.75 11.48 -1.29
CA HIS A 145 -9.02 12.51 -2.02
C HIS A 145 -7.91 11.96 -2.91
N ASP A 146 -7.61 10.67 -2.81
CA ASP A 146 -6.62 9.97 -3.63
C ASP A 146 -7.19 9.43 -4.95
N HIS A 147 -8.52 9.51 -5.14
CA HIS A 147 -9.22 9.11 -6.35
C HIS A 147 -9.33 10.26 -7.35
N ASN A 148 -9.19 9.94 -8.64
CA ASN A 148 -9.41 10.91 -9.71
C ASN A 148 -10.92 11.12 -9.95
N LYS A 149 -11.48 12.14 -9.35
CA LYS A 149 -12.92 12.49 -9.43
C LYS A 149 -13.42 12.84 -10.83
N ALA A 150 -12.53 13.04 -11.81
CA ALA A 150 -12.90 13.24 -13.21
C ALA A 150 -13.20 11.92 -13.94
N ILE A 151 -12.82 10.78 -13.36
CA ILE A 151 -13.08 9.44 -13.88
C ILE A 151 -14.40 8.93 -13.31
N THR A 152 -15.21 8.29 -14.17
CA THR A 152 -16.56 7.83 -13.80
C THR A 152 -16.64 6.32 -13.54
N VAL A 153 -15.52 5.63 -13.70
CA VAL A 153 -15.39 4.19 -13.42
C VAL A 153 -14.49 4.05 -12.20
N ASP A 154 -15.01 3.49 -11.14
CA ASP A 154 -14.33 3.35 -9.87
C ASP A 154 -12.93 2.72 -10.00
N ALA A 155 -12.82 1.57 -10.61
CA ALA A 155 -11.57 0.85 -10.84
C ALA A 155 -10.51 1.60 -11.70
N ASP A 156 -10.87 2.71 -12.32
CA ASP A 156 -9.96 3.58 -13.07
C ASP A 156 -9.65 4.87 -12.28
N ALA A 157 -10.48 5.21 -11.29
CA ALA A 157 -10.33 6.42 -10.50
C ALA A 157 -9.12 6.36 -9.56
N ASP A 158 -8.74 5.17 -9.12
CA ASP A 158 -7.59 4.87 -8.26
C ASP A 158 -6.28 4.62 -9.03
N ALA A 159 -6.30 4.65 -10.36
CA ALA A 159 -5.15 4.32 -11.22
C ALA A 159 -3.88 5.11 -10.88
N SER A 160 -3.99 6.37 -10.43
CA SER A 160 -2.86 7.19 -10.02
C SER A 160 -2.24 6.69 -8.70
N PHE A 161 -3.07 6.32 -7.74
CA PHE A 161 -2.63 5.70 -6.49
C PHE A 161 -1.94 4.36 -6.79
N GLU A 162 -2.58 3.48 -7.58
CA GLU A 162 -2.02 2.19 -7.97
C GLU A 162 -0.68 2.31 -8.71
N ALA A 163 -0.53 3.34 -9.54
CA ALA A 163 0.74 3.58 -10.24
C ALA A 163 1.88 3.93 -9.26
N ALA A 164 1.57 4.68 -8.21
CA ALA A 164 2.53 5.14 -7.22
C ALA A 164 2.82 4.08 -6.14
N PHE A 165 1.78 3.45 -5.59
CA PHE A 165 1.85 2.67 -4.35
C PHE A 165 1.50 1.19 -4.51
N GLY A 166 0.79 0.80 -5.57
CA GLY A 166 0.35 -0.57 -5.81
C GLY A 166 -1.11 -0.79 -5.48
N PRO A 167 -1.51 -2.02 -5.09
CA PRO A 167 -2.91 -2.36 -4.88
C PRO A 167 -3.56 -1.51 -3.79
N THR A 168 -4.84 -1.22 -3.94
CA THR A 168 -5.63 -0.44 -2.98
C THR A 168 -6.02 -1.26 -1.75
N TYR A 169 -6.08 -2.60 -1.89
CA TYR A 169 -6.30 -3.52 -0.77
C TYR A 169 -5.26 -4.65 -0.76
N TYR A 170 -4.79 -5.02 0.41
CA TYR A 170 -3.74 -6.03 0.62
C TYR A 170 -3.58 -6.37 2.11
N SER A 171 -2.73 -7.37 2.42
CA SER A 171 -2.40 -7.74 3.78
C SER A 171 -0.91 -7.96 3.97
N TYR A 172 -0.46 -7.91 5.22
CA TYR A 172 0.91 -8.20 5.65
C TYR A 172 0.95 -8.56 7.14
N ASN A 173 2.03 -9.19 7.58
CA ASN A 173 2.21 -9.54 8.99
C ASN A 173 3.43 -8.87 9.59
N ILE A 174 3.29 -8.41 10.83
CA ILE A 174 4.39 -7.95 11.67
C ILE A 174 4.19 -8.56 13.06
N GLY A 175 5.12 -9.37 13.50
CA GLY A 175 5.00 -10.06 14.78
C GLY A 175 3.77 -10.97 14.82
N ASP A 176 2.92 -10.78 15.83
CA ASP A 176 1.65 -11.51 16.00
C ASP A 176 0.45 -10.80 15.38
N CYS A 177 0.68 -9.68 14.69
CA CYS A 177 -0.39 -8.89 14.10
C CYS A 177 -0.50 -9.19 12.60
N HIS A 178 -1.72 -9.50 12.16
CA HIS A 178 -2.11 -9.54 10.77
C HIS A 178 -2.78 -8.21 10.42
N PHE A 179 -2.17 -7.47 9.52
CA PHE A 179 -2.67 -6.18 9.05
C PHE A 179 -3.41 -6.38 7.73
N ILE A 180 -4.60 -5.80 7.66
CA ILE A 180 -5.44 -5.83 6.47
C ILE A 180 -5.75 -4.38 6.09
N VAL A 181 -5.45 -4.03 4.85
CA VAL A 181 -5.82 -2.75 4.23
C VAL A 181 -6.97 -3.02 3.28
N LEU A 182 -8.01 -2.24 3.41
CA LEU A 182 -9.19 -2.30 2.54
C LEU A 182 -9.40 -0.93 1.88
N ASP A 183 -10.00 -0.95 0.71
CA ASP A 183 -10.50 0.21 0.01
C ASP A 183 -12.01 0.29 0.24
N ASP A 184 -12.44 1.21 1.06
CA ASP A 184 -13.84 1.42 1.41
C ASP A 184 -14.47 2.65 0.73
N VAL A 185 -13.79 3.21 -0.27
CA VAL A 185 -14.24 4.36 -1.03
C VAL A 185 -14.67 3.94 -2.43
N LEU A 186 -15.96 3.99 -2.69
CA LEU A 186 -16.54 3.64 -3.98
C LEU A 186 -17.07 4.87 -4.72
N TYR A 187 -16.61 5.09 -5.96
CA TYR A 187 -17.09 6.15 -6.85
C TYR A 187 -18.11 5.62 -7.85
N PRO A 188 -19.42 5.88 -7.65
CA PRO A 188 -20.49 5.34 -8.52
C PRO A 188 -20.68 6.15 -9.82
N GLY A 189 -19.64 6.74 -10.37
CA GLY A 189 -19.70 7.52 -11.61
C GLY A 189 -20.10 8.99 -11.44
N SER A 190 -19.93 9.56 -10.27
CA SER A 190 -20.14 10.98 -9.98
C SER A 190 -18.96 11.52 -9.16
N SER A 191 -18.93 12.83 -8.91
CA SER A 191 -17.94 13.45 -8.03
C SER A 191 -18.17 13.15 -6.53
N SER A 192 -19.25 12.46 -6.20
CA SER A 192 -19.53 11.94 -4.87
C SER A 192 -19.09 10.49 -4.74
N TYR A 193 -18.75 10.08 -3.55
CA TYR A 193 -18.41 8.70 -3.21
C TYR A 193 -19.38 8.15 -2.15
N THR A 194 -19.38 6.82 -2.03
CA THR A 194 -20.05 6.10 -0.95
C THR A 194 -19.03 5.25 -0.21
N ALA A 195 -19.24 5.04 1.09
CA ALA A 195 -18.47 4.07 1.85
C ALA A 195 -19.05 2.69 1.60
N ASP A 196 -18.29 1.83 0.94
CA ASP A 196 -18.65 0.43 0.67
C ASP A 196 -17.39 -0.40 0.40
N ILE A 197 -17.45 -1.69 0.69
CA ILE A 197 -16.42 -2.66 0.37
C ILE A 197 -16.97 -3.61 -0.68
N THR A 198 -16.32 -3.69 -1.84
CA THR A 198 -16.80 -4.50 -2.95
C THR A 198 -16.88 -5.99 -2.60
N ASP A 199 -17.82 -6.71 -3.21
CA ASP A 199 -17.93 -8.17 -3.06
C ASP A 199 -16.63 -8.89 -3.40
N GLU A 200 -15.82 -8.34 -4.32
CA GLU A 200 -14.51 -8.88 -4.69
C GLU A 200 -13.50 -8.75 -3.54
N GLN A 201 -13.48 -7.63 -2.83
CA GLN A 201 -12.64 -7.44 -1.65
C GLN A 201 -13.10 -8.33 -0.50
N MET A 202 -14.42 -8.44 -0.27
CA MET A 202 -14.96 -9.32 0.75
C MET A 202 -14.62 -10.80 0.50
N ALA A 203 -14.75 -11.26 -0.74
CA ALA A 203 -14.38 -12.62 -1.11
C ALA A 203 -12.87 -12.89 -0.99
N TRP A 204 -12.03 -11.87 -1.16
CA TRP A 204 -10.61 -11.97 -0.88
C TRP A 204 -10.35 -12.00 0.64
N LEU A 205 -10.97 -11.12 1.40
CA LEU A 205 -10.80 -11.02 2.85
C LEU A 205 -11.15 -12.35 3.54
N GLU A 206 -12.24 -13.01 3.13
CA GLU A 206 -12.61 -14.34 3.64
C GLU A 206 -11.57 -15.43 3.40
N GLN A 207 -10.71 -15.27 2.38
CA GLN A 207 -9.64 -16.22 2.08
C GLN A 207 -8.31 -15.85 2.75
N ASP A 208 -8.15 -14.59 3.13
CA ASP A 208 -6.93 -14.06 3.75
C ASP A 208 -6.93 -14.30 5.27
N LEU A 209 -8.11 -14.33 5.88
CA LEU A 209 -8.35 -14.66 7.29
C LEU A 209 -8.30 -16.18 7.56
#